data_82021be9b2e55df247e0d9fe44c13959
#
_entry.id   82021be9b2e55df247e0d9fe44c13959
#
_cell.length_a   1.000
_cell.length_b   1.000
_cell.length_c   1.000
_cell.angle_alpha   90.00
_cell.angle_beta   90.00
_cell.angle_gamma   90.00
#
_symmetry.space_group_name_H-M   'P 1'
#
loop_
_entity.id
_entity.type
_entity.pdbx_description
1 polymer ?
#
loop_
_entity_poly.entity_id
_entity_poly.type
_entity_poly.pdbx_seq_one_letter_code
_entity_poly.pdbx_strand_id
1 'polypeptide(L)'
;MVGLAPEEGMETKGGEALAEIATEPMTPRWRVLWTSSNCEQLVSDQLAAKGFEMFLPTVESWCRRGGVRRLSRVPLFRGYLFLRHAMDKASYLEVYRTRGLVRLLGERWDRLEAVPDAEIEGIRRVLHADLPILPYPYLREGQRVRITHGPLADVEGILVRANPKKGLLVVSVNLLRRSIAVQLDCTLLEAA
;
A
#
# COMPACT_ATOMS: atom_id res chain seq x y z
N MET A 1 -17.19 -83.90 8.25
CA MET A 1 -16.46 -83.31 7.12
C MET A 1 -16.80 -81.82 7.10
N VAL A 2 -15.95 -81.03 7.62
CA VAL A 2 -16.18 -79.59 7.78
C VAL A 2 -15.00 -78.94 7.09
N GLY A 3 -15.28 -78.24 5.99
CA GLY A 3 -14.27 -77.46 5.25
C GLY A 3 -14.09 -76.10 5.87
N LEU A 4 -12.89 -75.77 6.28
CA LEU A 4 -12.49 -74.43 6.66
C LEU A 4 -12.24 -73.61 5.41
N ALA A 5 -12.87 -72.44 5.34
CA ALA A 5 -12.54 -71.39 4.39
C ALA A 5 -11.39 -70.51 4.96
N PRO A 6 -10.47 -69.97 4.15
CA PRO A 6 -9.42 -69.07 4.61
C PRO A 6 -9.91 -67.64 4.76
N GLU A 7 -9.44 -66.99 5.82
CA GLU A 7 -9.67 -65.58 6.07
C GLU A 7 -8.94 -64.69 5.06
N GLU A 8 -9.68 -63.85 4.37
CA GLU A 8 -9.12 -62.80 3.51
C GLU A 8 -8.61 -61.64 4.34
N GLY A 9 -7.38 -61.27 4.02
CA GLY A 9 -6.61 -60.20 4.69
C GLY A 9 -7.26 -58.82 4.53
N MET A 10 -7.32 -58.15 5.64
CA MET A 10 -7.76 -56.76 5.76
C MET A 10 -6.61 -55.85 5.32
N GLU A 11 -6.61 -55.44 4.08
CA GLU A 11 -5.70 -54.37 3.56
C GLU A 11 -6.06 -53.05 4.23
N THR A 12 -5.18 -52.59 5.09
CA THR A 12 -5.17 -51.26 5.65
C THR A 12 -4.84 -50.22 4.55
N LYS A 13 -5.86 -49.67 3.90
CA LYS A 13 -5.76 -48.41 3.15
C LYS A 13 -5.82 -47.25 4.13
N GLY A 14 -4.71 -47.00 4.77
CA GLY A 14 -4.53 -45.86 5.64
C GLY A 14 -3.23 -45.14 5.36
N GLY A 15 -3.11 -44.52 4.19
CA GLY A 15 -1.87 -43.85 3.90
C GLY A 15 -1.87 -43.14 2.57
N GLU A 16 -2.68 -42.10 2.41
CA GLU A 16 -2.47 -41.11 1.34
C GLU A 16 -3.58 -40.05 1.42
N ALA A 17 -3.54 -39.25 2.45
CA ALA A 17 -4.29 -37.98 2.48
C ALA A 17 -3.52 -36.96 3.33
N LEU A 18 -2.21 -36.90 3.16
CA LEU A 18 -1.50 -35.66 3.41
C LEU A 18 -1.64 -34.85 2.12
N ALA A 19 -2.89 -34.37 1.94
CA ALA A 19 -3.22 -33.45 0.87
C ALA A 19 -2.21 -32.30 0.89
N GLU A 20 -1.49 -32.16 -0.20
CA GLU A 20 -0.83 -30.97 -0.68
C GLU A 20 -1.66 -29.77 -0.26
N ILE A 21 -1.24 -29.08 0.77
CA ILE A 21 -1.58 -27.68 0.95
C ILE A 21 -0.89 -27.01 -0.22
N ALA A 22 -1.59 -26.90 -1.32
CA ALA A 22 -1.18 -26.11 -2.47
C ALA A 22 -0.89 -24.72 -1.93
N THR A 23 0.38 -24.44 -1.73
CA THR A 23 0.86 -23.12 -1.40
C THR A 23 0.62 -22.31 -2.67
N GLU A 24 -0.53 -21.66 -2.77
CA GLU A 24 -0.80 -20.67 -3.81
C GLU A 24 0.44 -19.80 -3.92
N PRO A 25 0.99 -19.55 -5.13
CA PRO A 25 2.15 -18.71 -5.28
C PRO A 25 1.81 -17.35 -4.65
N MET A 26 2.46 -17.06 -3.54
CA MET A 26 2.22 -15.83 -2.79
C MET A 26 2.67 -14.65 -3.65
N THR A 27 1.73 -14.09 -4.40
CA THR A 27 2.00 -12.93 -5.26
C THR A 27 2.41 -11.73 -4.42
N PRO A 28 3.51 -11.05 -4.78
CA PRO A 28 3.92 -9.83 -4.10
C PRO A 28 2.81 -8.77 -4.18
N ARG A 29 2.39 -8.26 -3.05
CA ARG A 29 1.39 -7.19 -2.94
C ARG A 29 1.93 -6.05 -2.11
N TRP A 30 1.46 -4.84 -2.38
CA TRP A 30 1.76 -3.70 -1.53
C TRP A 30 1.07 -3.81 -0.18
N ARG A 31 1.85 -3.64 0.87
CA ARG A 31 1.41 -3.64 2.26
C ARG A 31 1.71 -2.28 2.87
N VAL A 32 0.95 -1.91 3.89
CA VAL A 32 1.15 -0.65 4.60
C VAL A 32 1.83 -0.91 5.92
N LEU A 33 2.87 -0.15 6.19
CA LEU A 33 3.59 -0.13 7.45
C LEU A 33 3.24 1.17 8.20
N TRP A 34 2.90 1.03 9.46
CA TRP A 34 2.73 2.15 10.36
C TRP A 34 3.96 2.28 11.24
N THR A 35 4.56 3.47 11.27
CA THR A 35 5.80 3.76 12.00
C THR A 35 5.57 4.74 13.14
N SER A 36 6.50 4.76 14.07
CA SER A 36 6.63 5.85 15.03
C SER A 36 6.93 7.16 14.29
N SER A 37 6.54 8.28 14.91
CA SER A 37 6.73 9.60 14.32
C SER A 37 8.19 9.85 13.92
N ASN A 38 8.37 10.32 12.69
CA ASN A 38 9.68 10.61 12.07
C ASN A 38 10.63 9.40 11.94
N CYS A 39 10.09 8.17 11.98
CA CYS A 39 10.85 6.94 11.76
C CYS A 39 10.65 6.36 10.36
N GLU A 40 9.89 7.02 9.49
CA GLU A 40 9.53 6.51 8.16
C GLU A 40 10.78 6.20 7.33
N GLN A 41 11.73 7.15 7.26
CA GLN A 41 12.97 6.97 6.52
C GLN A 41 13.85 5.88 7.15
N LEU A 42 13.96 5.86 8.48
CA LEU A 42 14.74 4.86 9.20
C LEU A 42 14.23 3.44 8.93
N VAL A 43 12.91 3.24 8.96
CA VAL A 43 12.28 1.94 8.67
C VAL A 43 12.48 1.56 7.21
N SER A 44 12.30 2.51 6.29
CA SER A 44 12.52 2.30 4.86
C SER A 44 13.94 1.83 4.57
N ASP A 45 14.95 2.51 5.11
CA ASP A 45 16.37 2.19 4.88
C ASP A 45 16.75 0.81 5.46
N GLN A 46 16.26 0.50 6.66
CA GLN A 46 16.52 -0.81 7.29
C GLN A 46 15.90 -1.96 6.50
N LEU A 47 14.69 -1.81 6.00
CA LEU A 47 14.01 -2.86 5.22
C LEU A 47 14.59 -2.97 3.81
N ALA A 48 14.92 -1.84 3.17
CA ALA A 48 15.59 -1.85 1.87
C ALA A 48 16.97 -2.56 1.95
N ALA A 49 17.73 -2.34 3.02
CA ALA A 49 19.00 -3.02 3.26
C ALA A 49 18.84 -4.55 3.43
N LYS A 50 17.66 -5.03 3.78
CA LYS A 50 17.30 -6.45 3.87
C LYS A 50 16.71 -7.02 2.58
N GLY A 51 16.64 -6.22 1.52
CA GLY A 51 16.15 -6.64 0.21
C GLY A 51 14.64 -6.51 0.00
N PHE A 52 13.92 -5.86 0.92
CA PHE A 52 12.51 -5.57 0.70
C PHE A 52 12.30 -4.39 -0.25
N GLU A 53 11.34 -4.52 -1.16
CA GLU A 53 10.94 -3.41 -2.04
C GLU A 53 10.12 -2.40 -1.24
N MET A 54 10.70 -1.21 -1.04
CA MET A 54 10.11 -0.14 -0.24
C MET A 54 9.65 1.02 -1.11
N PHE A 55 8.53 1.63 -0.73
CA PHE A 55 8.06 2.88 -1.32
C PHE A 55 7.67 3.86 -0.22
N LEU A 56 8.49 4.89 -0.05
CA LEU A 56 8.24 6.01 0.84
C LEU A 56 7.99 7.27 -0.01
N PRO A 57 6.73 7.60 -0.31
CA PRO A 57 6.41 8.80 -1.07
C PRO A 57 6.78 10.05 -0.27
N THR A 58 7.61 10.91 -0.84
CA THR A 58 8.07 12.15 -0.21
C THR A 58 7.80 13.35 -1.11
N VAL A 59 7.54 14.48 -0.49
CA VAL A 59 7.40 15.78 -1.16
C VAL A 59 8.35 16.80 -0.56
N GLU A 60 8.75 17.78 -1.36
CA GLU A 60 9.50 18.92 -0.85
C GLU A 60 8.57 19.89 -0.12
N SER A 61 8.92 20.25 1.08
CA SER A 61 8.15 21.17 1.91
C SER A 61 9.06 22.10 2.71
N TRP A 62 8.60 23.34 2.87
CA TRP A 62 9.29 24.29 3.74
C TRP A 62 9.07 23.95 5.21
N CYS A 63 10.12 23.49 5.85
CA CYS A 63 10.11 23.17 7.27
C CYS A 63 10.85 24.25 8.07
N ARG A 64 10.33 24.56 9.24
CA ARG A 64 11.00 25.45 10.20
C ARG A 64 11.75 24.59 11.23
N ARG A 65 13.08 24.71 11.25
CA ARG A 65 13.91 24.00 12.24
C ARG A 65 14.90 25.00 12.83
N GLY A 66 14.86 25.17 14.15
CA GLY A 66 15.72 26.15 14.85
C GLY A 66 15.52 27.60 14.38
N GLY A 67 14.27 27.99 14.03
CA GLY A 67 13.97 29.36 13.56
C GLY A 67 14.24 29.58 12.06
N VAL A 68 15.00 28.71 11.39
CA VAL A 68 15.37 28.85 9.97
C VAL A 68 14.42 28.03 9.10
N ARG A 69 13.94 28.63 8.01
CA ARG A 69 13.18 27.93 6.96
C ARG A 69 14.14 27.18 6.06
N ARG A 70 13.91 25.89 5.90
CA ARG A 70 14.68 25.03 4.97
C ARG A 70 13.71 24.20 4.16
N LEU A 71 14.04 24.01 2.88
CA LEU A 71 13.36 23.03 2.02
C LEU A 71 13.82 21.64 2.46
N SER A 72 12.88 20.77 2.77
CA SER A 72 13.16 19.42 3.23
C SER A 72 12.19 18.44 2.59
N ARG A 73 12.68 17.23 2.28
CA ARG A 73 11.81 16.13 1.87
C ARG A 73 11.08 15.60 3.09
N VAL A 74 9.76 15.59 3.01
CA VAL A 74 8.88 15.09 4.08
C VAL A 74 8.00 13.98 3.54
N PRO A 75 7.69 12.95 4.35
CA PRO A 75 6.74 11.92 3.94
C PRO A 75 5.39 12.52 3.58
N LEU A 76 4.85 12.11 2.43
CA LEU A 76 3.53 12.51 1.97
C LEU A 76 2.44 11.99 2.92
N PHE A 77 2.61 10.77 3.42
CA PHE A 77 1.76 10.14 4.43
C PHE A 77 2.56 9.95 5.72
N ARG A 78 2.50 10.92 6.61
CA ARG A 78 3.24 10.86 7.88
C ARG A 78 2.85 9.64 8.70
N GLY A 79 3.85 8.88 9.13
CA GLY A 79 3.69 7.65 9.88
C GLY A 79 3.42 6.41 9.01
N TYR A 80 3.41 6.53 7.68
CA TYR A 80 3.11 5.42 6.79
C TYR A 80 4.11 5.31 5.64
N LEU A 81 4.43 4.08 5.28
CA LEU A 81 5.18 3.74 4.07
C LEU A 81 4.67 2.41 3.53
N PHE A 82 5.10 2.08 2.32
CA PHE A 82 4.62 0.90 1.61
C PHE A 82 5.75 -0.09 1.39
N LEU A 83 5.42 -1.37 1.49
CA LEU A 83 6.31 -2.49 1.25
C LEU A 83 5.64 -3.44 0.28
N ARG A 84 6.34 -3.86 -0.78
CA ARG A 84 5.89 -4.87 -1.72
C ARG A 84 6.57 -6.19 -1.44
N HIS A 85 5.82 -7.17 -1.03
CA HIS A 85 6.34 -8.51 -0.75
C HIS A 85 5.24 -9.57 -0.74
N ALA A 86 5.63 -10.80 -1.07
CA ALA A 86 4.78 -11.99 -0.96
C ALA A 86 4.82 -12.53 0.48
N MET A 87 4.39 -11.76 1.44
CA MET A 87 4.58 -11.90 2.88
C MET A 87 4.29 -13.31 3.41
N ASP A 88 5.34 -14.03 3.77
CA ASP A 88 5.28 -15.23 4.59
C ASP A 88 5.48 -14.90 6.09
N LYS A 89 5.34 -15.90 6.94
CA LYS A 89 5.49 -15.72 8.38
C LYS A 89 6.89 -15.29 8.80
N ALA A 90 7.93 -15.77 8.11
CA ALA A 90 9.31 -15.43 8.41
C ALA A 90 9.59 -13.96 8.05
N SER A 91 9.23 -13.56 6.84
CA SER A 91 9.35 -12.18 6.38
C SER A 91 8.52 -11.22 7.24
N TYR A 92 7.30 -11.63 7.64
CA TYR A 92 6.49 -10.84 8.56
C TYR A 92 7.21 -10.57 9.89
N LEU A 93 7.80 -11.61 10.51
CA LEU A 93 8.52 -11.46 11.76
C LEU A 93 9.79 -10.60 11.60
N GLU A 94 10.47 -10.72 10.47
CA GLU A 94 11.62 -9.90 10.15
C GLU A 94 11.27 -8.43 10.00
N VAL A 95 10.19 -8.13 9.27
CA VAL A 95 9.66 -6.77 9.13
C VAL A 95 9.20 -6.24 10.49
N TYR A 96 8.46 -7.04 11.25
CA TYR A 96 7.90 -6.63 12.54
C TYR A 96 8.96 -6.23 13.57
N ARG A 97 10.15 -6.86 13.53
CA ARG A 97 11.28 -6.56 14.41
C ARG A 97 12.06 -5.30 14.03
N THR A 98 11.67 -4.60 12.97
CA THR A 98 12.37 -3.40 12.51
C THR A 98 12.18 -2.25 13.49
N ARG A 99 13.28 -1.64 13.91
CA ARG A 99 13.24 -0.50 14.85
C ARG A 99 12.48 0.67 14.22
N GLY A 100 11.51 1.21 14.96
CA GLY A 100 10.70 2.34 14.53
C GLY A 100 9.40 1.93 13.84
N LEU A 101 9.22 0.64 13.52
CA LEU A 101 7.96 0.09 13.06
C LEU A 101 7.02 -0.07 14.26
N VAL A 102 5.75 0.31 14.10
CA VAL A 102 4.69 0.06 15.07
C VAL A 102 3.96 -1.23 14.71
N ARG A 103 3.49 -1.34 13.45
CA ARG A 103 2.85 -2.55 12.92
C ARG A 103 2.67 -2.50 11.41
N LEU A 104 2.39 -3.65 10.81
CA LEU A 104 1.78 -3.74 9.48
C LEU A 104 0.27 -3.60 9.63
N LEU A 105 -0.40 -2.99 8.67
CA LEU A 105 -1.86 -2.90 8.68
C LEU A 105 -2.48 -4.24 8.28
N GLY A 106 -3.50 -4.62 9.03
CA GLY A 106 -4.20 -5.90 8.91
C GLY A 106 -4.43 -6.53 10.28
N GLU A 107 -5.15 -7.64 10.30
CA GLU A 107 -5.51 -8.33 11.55
C GLU A 107 -4.37 -9.24 12.02
N ARG A 108 -3.79 -10.00 11.10
CA ARG A 108 -2.75 -11.00 11.37
C ARG A 108 -1.78 -11.06 10.18
N TRP A 109 -0.65 -11.78 10.35
CA TRP A 109 0.37 -11.96 9.32
C TRP A 109 -0.18 -12.56 8.00
N ASP A 110 -1.21 -13.41 8.08
CA ASP A 110 -1.89 -14.07 6.96
C ASP A 110 -3.09 -13.26 6.42
N ARG A 111 -3.50 -12.20 7.13
CA ARG A 111 -4.60 -11.30 6.78
C ARG A 111 -4.15 -9.85 6.81
N LEU A 112 -3.06 -9.57 6.11
CA LEU A 112 -2.58 -8.22 5.95
C LEU A 112 -3.37 -7.50 4.86
N GLU A 113 -3.70 -6.25 5.15
CA GLU A 113 -4.32 -5.37 4.18
C GLU A 113 -3.40 -5.10 3.00
N ALA A 114 -3.96 -5.11 1.79
CA ALA A 114 -3.24 -4.84 0.57
C ALA A 114 -3.72 -3.54 -0.08
N VAL A 115 -2.77 -2.79 -0.60
CA VAL A 115 -3.06 -1.63 -1.45
C VAL A 115 -3.01 -2.09 -2.90
N PRO A 116 -4.01 -1.77 -3.71
CA PRO A 116 -3.98 -2.04 -5.14
C PRO A 116 -2.78 -1.38 -5.84
N ASP A 117 -2.17 -2.07 -6.79
CA ASP A 117 -1.05 -1.52 -7.57
C ASP A 117 -1.44 -0.20 -8.27
N ALA A 118 -2.69 -0.07 -8.71
CA ALA A 118 -3.20 1.15 -9.33
C ALA A 118 -3.15 2.38 -8.40
N GLU A 119 -3.40 2.21 -7.09
CA GLU A 119 -3.29 3.31 -6.12
C GLU A 119 -1.82 3.74 -5.93
N ILE A 120 -0.91 2.79 -5.83
CA ILE A 120 0.53 3.09 -5.73
C ILE A 120 1.03 3.79 -6.99
N GLU A 121 0.61 3.32 -8.16
CA GLU A 121 0.99 3.93 -9.43
C GLU A 121 0.39 5.33 -9.60
N GLY A 122 -0.83 5.54 -9.13
CA GLY A 122 -1.44 6.86 -9.03
C GLY A 122 -0.60 7.82 -8.18
N ILE A 123 -0.13 7.36 -7.01
CA ILE A 123 0.76 8.16 -6.16
C ILE A 123 2.08 8.47 -6.88
N ARG A 124 2.70 7.48 -7.54
CA ARG A 124 3.94 7.67 -8.30
C ARG A 124 3.77 8.72 -9.40
N ARG A 125 2.71 8.65 -10.19
CA ARG A 125 2.40 9.63 -11.24
C ARG A 125 2.25 11.04 -10.68
N VAL A 126 1.53 11.19 -9.57
CA VAL A 126 1.37 12.48 -8.89
C VAL A 126 2.72 13.05 -8.43
N LEU A 127 3.60 12.21 -7.87
CA LEU A 127 4.92 12.64 -7.43
C LEU A 127 5.86 13.04 -8.58
N HIS A 128 5.69 12.46 -9.76
CA HIS A 128 6.45 12.81 -10.96
C HIS A 128 5.88 14.01 -11.72
N ALA A 129 4.64 14.37 -11.43
CA ALA A 129 4.04 15.56 -12.02
C ALA A 129 4.62 16.80 -11.34
N ASP A 130 5.10 17.76 -12.14
CA ASP A 130 5.62 19.04 -11.62
C ASP A 130 4.46 19.98 -11.22
N LEU A 131 3.63 19.49 -10.31
CA LEU A 131 2.44 20.17 -9.81
C LEU A 131 2.52 20.33 -8.28
N PRO A 132 1.95 21.41 -7.72
CA PRO A 132 1.88 21.59 -6.29
C PRO A 132 1.09 20.46 -5.62
N ILE A 133 1.75 19.64 -4.82
CA ILE A 133 1.14 18.55 -4.07
C ILE A 133 0.89 19.02 -2.64
N LEU A 134 -0.35 18.94 -2.19
CA LEU A 134 -0.75 19.27 -0.82
C LEU A 134 -1.36 18.03 -0.15
N PRO A 135 -0.88 17.64 1.04
CA PRO A 135 -1.56 16.61 1.81
C PRO A 135 -2.96 17.09 2.20
N TYR A 136 -3.94 16.25 1.95
CA TYR A 136 -5.34 16.58 2.23
C TYR A 136 -6.00 15.51 3.12
N PRO A 137 -6.94 15.86 4.02
CA PRO A 137 -7.71 14.88 4.78
C PRO A 137 -8.51 13.97 3.84
N TYR A 138 -8.63 12.69 4.21
CA TYR A 138 -9.46 11.75 3.46
C TYR A 138 -10.92 12.26 3.37
N LEU A 139 -11.44 12.37 2.16
CA LEU A 139 -12.80 12.79 1.91
C LEU A 139 -13.63 11.58 1.47
N ARG A 140 -14.74 11.32 2.17
CA ARG A 140 -15.68 10.25 1.84
C ARG A 140 -16.71 10.66 0.80
N GLU A 141 -17.01 11.95 0.73
CA GLU A 141 -18.00 12.52 -0.16
C GLU A 141 -17.32 13.31 -1.27
N GLY A 142 -17.82 13.17 -2.50
CA GLY A 142 -17.32 13.87 -3.67
C GLY A 142 -17.52 13.08 -4.95
N GLN A 143 -17.49 13.77 -6.06
CA GLN A 143 -17.58 13.15 -7.37
C GLN A 143 -16.27 12.42 -7.71
N ARG A 144 -16.35 11.17 -8.13
CA ARG A 144 -15.23 10.50 -8.75
C ARG A 144 -14.97 11.11 -10.13
N VAL A 145 -13.72 11.44 -10.38
CA VAL A 145 -13.30 12.06 -11.64
C VAL A 145 -12.03 11.40 -12.13
N ARG A 146 -11.86 11.36 -13.44
CA ARG A 146 -10.67 10.92 -14.12
C ARG A 146 -10.01 12.10 -14.85
N ILE A 147 -8.69 12.14 -14.83
CA ILE A 147 -7.94 13.14 -15.58
C ILE A 147 -7.82 12.67 -17.03
N THR A 148 -8.26 13.48 -17.98
CA THR A 148 -8.31 13.12 -19.38
C THR A 148 -7.02 13.38 -20.14
N HIS A 149 -6.24 14.38 -19.73
CA HIS A 149 -5.06 14.82 -20.47
C HIS A 149 -3.94 15.29 -19.53
N GLY A 150 -2.72 15.30 -20.05
CA GLY A 150 -1.53 15.78 -19.34
C GLY A 150 -0.75 14.67 -18.63
N PRO A 151 0.24 15.04 -17.79
CA PRO A 151 1.12 14.06 -17.13
C PRO A 151 0.40 13.15 -16.13
N LEU A 152 -0.82 13.48 -15.75
CA LEU A 152 -1.68 12.71 -14.84
C LEU A 152 -2.86 12.05 -15.55
N ALA A 153 -2.84 11.91 -16.87
CA ALA A 153 -3.91 11.24 -17.61
C ALA A 153 -4.22 9.86 -17.01
N ASP A 154 -5.48 9.47 -17.01
CA ASP A 154 -6.03 8.22 -16.47
C ASP A 154 -5.94 8.06 -14.93
N VAL A 155 -5.45 9.06 -14.21
CA VAL A 155 -5.54 9.05 -12.74
C VAL A 155 -6.97 9.37 -12.32
N GLU A 156 -7.55 8.50 -11.51
CA GLU A 156 -8.85 8.73 -10.90
C GLU A 156 -8.70 9.36 -9.52
N GLY A 157 -9.65 10.20 -9.16
CA GLY A 157 -9.67 10.85 -7.87
C GLY A 157 -11.04 11.43 -7.53
N ILE A 158 -11.10 12.13 -6.41
CA ILE A 158 -12.31 12.80 -5.95
C ILE A 158 -12.16 14.31 -6.14
N LEU A 159 -13.10 14.90 -6.82
CA LEU A 159 -13.14 16.36 -6.96
C LEU A 159 -13.62 16.98 -5.64
N VAL A 160 -12.74 17.69 -4.97
CA VAL A 160 -13.05 18.28 -3.65
C VAL A 160 -13.69 19.66 -3.79
N ARG A 161 -13.22 20.44 -4.74
CA ARG A 161 -13.68 21.81 -4.95
C ARG A 161 -13.57 22.18 -6.42
N ALA A 162 -14.68 22.55 -7.02
CA ALA A 162 -14.70 23.19 -8.34
C ALA A 162 -14.63 24.70 -8.18
N ASN A 163 -13.57 25.30 -8.64
CA ASN A 163 -13.54 26.72 -8.95
C ASN A 163 -13.62 26.83 -10.49
N PRO A 164 -14.37 27.75 -11.08
CA PRO A 164 -14.52 27.88 -12.55
C PRO A 164 -13.20 27.94 -13.31
N LYS A 165 -12.10 28.31 -12.66
CA LYS A 165 -10.77 28.41 -13.28
C LYS A 165 -9.75 27.40 -12.76
N LYS A 166 -9.99 26.72 -11.65
CA LYS A 166 -9.05 25.77 -11.05
C LYS A 166 -9.81 24.71 -10.23
N GLY A 167 -9.70 23.46 -10.61
CA GLY A 167 -10.18 22.33 -9.82
C GLY A 167 -9.13 21.83 -8.84
N LEU A 168 -9.57 21.22 -7.76
CA LEU A 168 -8.72 20.51 -6.82
C LEU A 168 -9.05 19.03 -6.93
N LEU A 169 -8.13 18.25 -7.50
CA LEU A 169 -8.24 16.80 -7.54
C LEU A 169 -7.60 16.21 -6.29
N VAL A 170 -8.29 15.25 -5.70
CA VAL A 170 -7.77 14.49 -4.57
C VAL A 170 -7.60 13.04 -4.98
N VAL A 171 -6.38 12.55 -4.91
CA VAL A 171 -6.08 11.12 -5.01
C VAL A 171 -6.13 10.53 -3.62
N SER A 172 -6.96 9.51 -3.43
CA SER A 172 -7.19 8.90 -2.12
C SER A 172 -6.58 7.50 -2.05
N VAL A 173 -5.96 7.19 -0.92
CA VAL A 173 -5.62 5.81 -0.55
C VAL A 173 -6.61 5.39 0.53
N ASN A 174 -7.58 4.56 0.16
CA ASN A 174 -8.70 4.21 1.03
C ASN A 174 -8.25 3.55 2.33
N LEU A 175 -7.28 2.66 2.25
CA LEU A 175 -6.75 1.94 3.40
C LEU A 175 -6.16 2.86 4.46
N LEU A 176 -5.45 3.90 4.05
CA LEU A 176 -4.84 4.87 4.97
C LEU A 176 -5.81 5.93 5.45
N ARG A 177 -6.99 6.05 4.84
CA ARG A 177 -7.90 7.19 5.01
C ARG A 177 -7.15 8.53 4.86
N ARG A 178 -6.19 8.54 3.96
CA ARG A 178 -5.35 9.69 3.62
C ARG A 178 -5.52 10.01 2.16
N SER A 179 -5.42 11.29 1.86
CA SER A 179 -5.54 11.79 0.51
C SER A 179 -4.45 12.82 0.23
N ILE A 180 -4.08 12.92 -1.02
CA ILE A 180 -3.23 13.99 -1.54
C ILE A 180 -4.06 14.86 -2.49
N ALA A 181 -3.82 16.15 -2.46
CA ALA A 181 -4.52 17.10 -3.29
C ALA A 181 -3.58 17.67 -4.35
N VAL A 182 -4.03 17.68 -5.58
CA VAL A 182 -3.33 18.29 -6.72
C VAL A 182 -4.21 19.36 -7.33
N GLN A 183 -3.66 20.53 -7.62
CA GLN A 183 -4.38 21.62 -8.24
C GLN A 183 -4.31 21.47 -9.77
N LEU A 184 -5.46 21.29 -10.40
CA LEU A 184 -5.59 21.10 -11.85
C LEU A 184 -6.63 22.03 -12.45
N ASP A 185 -6.55 22.20 -13.78
CA ASP A 185 -7.63 22.85 -14.51
C ASP A 185 -8.84 21.90 -14.61
N CYS A 186 -10.05 22.41 -14.32
CA CYS A 186 -11.26 21.61 -14.38
C CYS A 186 -11.56 21.08 -15.80
N THR A 187 -11.03 21.71 -16.85
CA THR A 187 -11.19 21.25 -18.24
C THR A 187 -10.48 19.92 -18.53
N LEU A 188 -9.57 19.51 -17.65
CA LEU A 188 -8.85 18.24 -17.76
C LEU A 188 -9.54 17.08 -17.03
N LEU A 189 -10.73 17.30 -16.47
CA LEU A 189 -11.45 16.34 -15.65
C LEU A 189 -12.73 15.89 -16.35
N GLU A 190 -13.02 14.61 -16.28
CA GLU A 190 -14.31 14.03 -16.65
C GLU A 190 -14.87 13.17 -15.50
N ALA A 191 -16.18 12.91 -15.51
CA ALA A 191 -16.80 11.98 -14.57
C ALA A 191 -16.29 10.56 -14.85
N ALA A 192 -15.85 9.85 -13.80
CA ALA A 192 -15.39 8.47 -13.86
C ALA A 192 -16.55 7.49 -13.68
#